data_1d13468c951b2ee1076f58c0d6d53e65
#
_entry.id   1d13468c951b2ee1076f58c0d6d53e65
#
_cell.length_a   1.000
_cell.length_b   1.000
_cell.length_c   1.000
_cell.angle_alpha   90.00
_cell.angle_beta   90.00
_cell.angle_gamma   90.00
#
_symmetry.space_group_name_H-M   'P 1'
#
loop_
_entity.id
_entity.type
_entity.pdbx_description
1 polymer ?
#
loop_
_entity_poly.entity_id
_entity_poly.type
_entity_poly.pdbx_seq_one_letter_code
_entity_poly.pdbx_strand_id
1 'polypeptide(L)'
;MARIKGAMMTRKRRNKILKLAKGYWGSKSTHYKMANQAVMKSLTYAYVGRKRKKRDYRQLWISRINAACKMNGMNYSRFMHGLKLSGIEMNRKMLSETAIHNPEAFTALCDTAKSAIGA
;
A
#
# COMPACT_ATOMS: atom_id res chain seq x y z
N MET A 1 -43.03 -35.39 17.73
CA MET A 1 -41.73 -34.78 17.43
C MET A 1 -41.75 -33.30 17.76
N ALA A 2 -40.74 -32.79 18.47
CA ALA A 2 -40.64 -31.37 18.76
C ALA A 2 -40.26 -30.60 17.47
N ARG A 3 -41.01 -29.52 17.18
CA ARG A 3 -40.73 -28.64 16.01
C ARG A 3 -39.54 -27.75 16.32
N ILE A 4 -38.46 -27.85 15.53
CA ILE A 4 -37.30 -26.97 15.66
C ILE A 4 -37.61 -25.61 15.01
N LYS A 5 -37.54 -24.53 15.80
CA LYS A 5 -37.69 -23.16 15.34
C LYS A 5 -36.34 -22.51 15.11
N GLY A 6 -35.94 -22.32 13.86
CA GLY A 6 -34.64 -21.72 13.50
C GLY A 6 -34.57 -20.18 13.55
N ALA A 7 -35.63 -19.50 13.94
CA ALA A 7 -35.73 -18.03 13.84
C ALA A 7 -34.64 -17.27 14.60
N MET A 8 -34.34 -17.67 15.84
CA MET A 8 -33.28 -17.01 16.64
C MET A 8 -31.88 -17.21 16.05
N MET A 9 -31.58 -18.44 15.62
CA MET A 9 -30.28 -18.75 14.99
C MET A 9 -30.09 -17.99 13.69
N THR A 10 -31.13 -17.91 12.87
CA THR A 10 -31.13 -17.13 11.62
C THR A 10 -30.91 -15.64 11.90
N ARG A 11 -31.63 -15.06 12.86
CA ARG A 11 -31.47 -13.65 13.25
C ARG A 11 -30.05 -13.38 13.75
N LYS A 12 -29.51 -14.21 14.61
CA LYS A 12 -28.15 -14.07 15.14
C LYS A 12 -27.10 -14.07 14.02
N ARG A 13 -27.21 -15.02 13.09
CA ARG A 13 -26.33 -15.10 11.93
C ARG A 13 -26.44 -13.88 11.01
N ARG A 14 -27.64 -13.43 10.69
CA ARG A 14 -27.88 -12.24 9.85
C ARG A 14 -27.39 -10.97 10.52
N ASN A 15 -27.62 -10.80 11.82
CA ASN A 15 -27.14 -9.64 12.56
C ASN A 15 -25.61 -9.55 12.56
N LYS A 16 -24.89 -10.67 12.58
CA LYS A 16 -23.43 -10.69 12.47
C LYS A 16 -22.96 -10.04 11.15
N ILE A 17 -23.58 -10.40 10.03
CA ILE A 17 -23.28 -9.82 8.72
C ILE A 17 -23.68 -8.34 8.65
N LEU A 18 -24.86 -7.97 9.14
CA LEU A 18 -25.31 -6.58 9.15
C LEU A 18 -24.43 -5.68 10.02
N LYS A 19 -23.86 -6.19 11.10
CA LYS A 19 -22.87 -5.46 11.90
C LYS A 19 -21.59 -5.15 11.10
N LEU A 20 -21.10 -6.09 10.28
CA LEU A 20 -19.95 -5.87 9.40
C LEU A 20 -20.27 -4.89 8.26
N ALA A 21 -21.54 -4.81 7.84
CA ALA A 21 -22.00 -3.92 6.78
C ALA A 21 -22.38 -2.51 7.27
N LYS A 22 -22.22 -2.20 8.55
CA LYS A 22 -22.51 -0.86 9.07
C LYS A 22 -21.73 0.23 8.30
N GLY A 23 -22.45 1.29 7.94
CA GLY A 23 -21.88 2.41 7.19
C GLY A 23 -21.83 2.20 5.67
N TYR A 24 -22.26 1.05 5.15
CA TYR A 24 -22.33 0.82 3.71
C TYR A 24 -23.50 1.60 3.11
N TRP A 25 -23.32 2.03 1.88
CA TRP A 25 -24.27 2.90 1.20
C TRP A 25 -25.60 2.22 0.91
N GLY A 26 -26.71 2.91 1.19
CA GLY A 26 -28.07 2.48 0.87
C GLY A 26 -28.47 1.17 1.55
N SER A 27 -29.16 0.33 0.82
CA SER A 27 -29.66 -0.97 1.30
C SER A 27 -28.57 -2.02 1.59
N LYS A 28 -27.34 -1.77 1.20
CA LYS A 28 -26.18 -2.62 1.52
C LYS A 28 -25.85 -2.67 3.03
N SER A 29 -26.34 -1.72 3.81
CA SER A 29 -26.20 -1.70 5.27
C SER A 29 -27.39 -2.30 6.02
N THR A 30 -28.55 -2.40 5.39
CA THR A 30 -29.82 -2.77 6.04
C THR A 30 -30.43 -4.08 5.57
N HIS A 31 -30.35 -4.37 4.27
CA HIS A 31 -30.92 -5.60 3.69
C HIS A 31 -29.89 -6.72 3.68
N TYR A 32 -30.22 -7.83 4.37
CA TYR A 32 -29.27 -8.93 4.55
C TYR A 32 -28.67 -9.49 3.23
N LYS A 33 -29.51 -9.71 2.21
CA LYS A 33 -29.00 -10.25 0.92
C LYS A 33 -27.95 -9.33 0.29
N MET A 34 -28.24 -8.05 0.24
CA MET A 34 -27.34 -7.04 -0.32
C MET A 34 -26.11 -6.84 0.58
N ALA A 35 -26.31 -6.80 1.89
CA ALA A 35 -25.23 -6.69 2.87
C ALA A 35 -24.26 -7.87 2.80
N ASN A 36 -24.76 -9.09 2.67
CA ASN A 36 -23.91 -10.28 2.57
C ASN A 36 -23.00 -10.25 1.34
N GLN A 37 -23.55 -9.89 0.17
CA GLN A 37 -22.75 -9.74 -1.05
C GLN A 37 -21.70 -8.63 -0.90
N ALA A 38 -22.07 -7.49 -0.34
CA ALA A 38 -21.17 -6.36 -0.13
C ALA A 38 -20.04 -6.71 0.85
N VAL A 39 -20.35 -7.42 1.94
CA VAL A 39 -19.35 -7.86 2.93
C VAL A 39 -18.39 -8.88 2.32
N MET A 40 -18.87 -9.87 1.58
CA MET A 40 -17.99 -10.83 0.90
C MET A 40 -17.03 -10.12 -0.04
N LYS A 41 -17.51 -9.17 -0.84
CA LYS A 41 -16.67 -8.39 -1.76
C LYS A 41 -15.68 -7.51 -1.02
N SER A 42 -16.11 -6.87 0.06
CA SER A 42 -15.25 -6.05 0.92
C SER A 42 -14.08 -6.85 1.52
N LEU A 43 -14.36 -8.03 2.06
CA LEU A 43 -13.33 -8.90 2.63
C LEU A 43 -12.33 -9.40 1.58
N THR A 44 -12.82 -9.73 0.38
CA THR A 44 -11.96 -10.10 -0.75
C THR A 44 -11.05 -8.94 -1.15
N TYR A 45 -11.59 -7.74 -1.28
CA TYR A 45 -10.79 -6.55 -1.60
C TYR A 45 -9.83 -6.16 -0.49
N ALA A 46 -10.20 -6.34 0.78
CA ALA A 46 -9.29 -6.14 1.90
C ALA A 46 -8.08 -7.08 1.83
N TYR A 47 -8.30 -8.34 1.50
CA TYR A 47 -7.22 -9.32 1.31
C TYR A 47 -6.29 -8.93 0.15
N VAL A 48 -6.86 -8.61 -1.01
CA VAL A 48 -6.10 -8.16 -2.19
C VAL A 48 -5.36 -6.85 -1.91
N GLY A 49 -6.02 -5.89 -1.24
CA GLY A 49 -5.46 -4.60 -0.87
C GLY A 49 -4.25 -4.72 0.05
N ARG A 50 -4.33 -5.59 1.07
CA ARG A 50 -3.17 -5.85 1.94
C ARG A 50 -1.98 -6.45 1.19
N LYS A 51 -2.22 -7.30 0.18
CA LYS A 51 -1.14 -7.83 -0.68
C LYS A 51 -0.57 -6.77 -1.62
N ARG A 52 -1.42 -5.91 -2.17
CA ARG A 52 -1.00 -4.81 -3.06
C ARG A 52 -0.24 -3.71 -2.35
N LYS A 53 -0.51 -3.47 -1.09
CA LYS A 53 0.09 -2.41 -0.28
C LYS A 53 1.62 -2.31 -0.42
N LYS A 54 2.30 -3.44 -0.47
CA LYS A 54 3.77 -3.49 -0.68
C LYS A 54 4.19 -2.92 -2.03
N ARG A 55 3.43 -3.22 -3.09
CA ARG A 55 3.70 -2.72 -4.46
C ARG A 55 3.41 -1.24 -4.56
N ASP A 56 2.31 -0.79 -3.98
CA ASP A 56 1.87 0.61 -4.04
C ASP A 56 2.87 1.52 -3.31
N TYR A 57 3.29 1.15 -2.10
CA TYR A 57 4.33 1.90 -1.38
C TYR A 57 5.67 1.89 -2.11
N ARG A 58 6.10 0.77 -2.68
CA ARG A 58 7.34 0.72 -3.44
C ARG A 58 7.29 1.64 -4.67
N GLN A 59 6.17 1.67 -5.38
CA GLN A 59 5.97 2.57 -6.51
C GLN A 59 6.03 4.04 -6.07
N LEU A 60 5.41 4.37 -4.94
CA LEU A 60 5.47 5.71 -4.36
C LEU A 60 6.91 6.12 -4.00
N TRP A 61 7.67 5.25 -3.35
CA TRP A 61 9.07 5.53 -3.02
C TRP A 61 9.92 5.74 -4.27
N ILE A 62 9.75 4.90 -5.29
CA ILE A 62 10.48 5.04 -6.57
C ILE A 62 10.13 6.38 -7.24
N SER A 63 8.86 6.78 -7.25
CA SER A 63 8.43 8.08 -7.79
C SER A 63 9.11 9.26 -7.08
N ARG A 64 9.13 9.24 -5.74
CA ARG A 64 9.77 10.27 -4.92
C ARG A 64 11.28 10.34 -5.14
N ILE A 65 11.96 9.20 -5.13
CA ILE A 65 13.40 9.13 -5.42
C ILE A 65 13.70 9.64 -6.83
N ASN A 66 12.90 9.26 -7.82
CA ASN A 66 13.09 9.73 -9.20
C ASN A 66 12.94 11.25 -9.34
N ALA A 67 11.97 11.85 -8.65
CA ALA A 67 11.80 13.30 -8.62
C ALA A 67 13.04 13.99 -8.01
N ALA A 68 13.52 13.50 -6.87
CA ALA A 68 14.73 14.04 -6.22
C ALA A 68 16.00 13.82 -7.06
N CYS A 69 16.14 12.69 -7.75
CA CYS A 69 17.22 12.44 -8.68
C CYS A 69 17.22 13.44 -9.85
N LYS A 70 16.05 13.73 -10.42
CA LYS A 70 15.92 14.72 -11.51
C LYS A 70 16.35 16.11 -11.06
N MET A 71 16.01 16.52 -9.84
CA MET A 71 16.48 17.79 -9.26
C MET A 71 18.01 17.85 -9.18
N ASN A 72 18.68 16.70 -8.99
CA ASN A 72 20.14 16.58 -8.96
C ASN A 72 20.77 16.21 -10.31
N GLY A 73 20.04 16.34 -11.41
CA GLY A 73 20.54 16.09 -12.77
C GLY A 73 20.79 14.61 -13.10
N MET A 74 20.15 13.68 -12.39
CA MET A 74 20.24 12.23 -12.63
C MET A 74 18.85 11.64 -12.90
N ASN A 75 18.84 10.40 -13.43
CA ASN A 75 17.62 9.59 -13.43
C ASN A 75 17.72 8.45 -12.39
N TYR A 76 16.59 7.90 -12.02
CA TYR A 76 16.47 6.84 -11.01
C TYR A 76 17.36 5.63 -11.31
N SER A 77 17.41 5.17 -12.56
CA SER A 77 18.16 3.97 -12.93
C SER A 77 19.66 4.16 -12.78
N ARG A 78 20.20 5.31 -13.22
CA ARG A 78 21.61 5.68 -13.04
C ARG A 78 21.95 5.83 -11.56
N PHE A 79 21.11 6.50 -10.79
CA PHE A 79 21.30 6.66 -9.35
C PHE A 79 21.40 5.31 -8.63
N MET A 80 20.44 4.40 -8.86
CA MET A 80 20.47 3.07 -8.26
C MET A 80 21.68 2.23 -8.70
N HIS A 81 22.13 2.40 -9.95
CA HIS A 81 23.34 1.74 -10.44
C HIS A 81 24.58 2.27 -9.74
N GLY A 82 24.71 3.60 -9.62
CA GLY A 82 25.81 4.24 -8.93
C GLY A 82 25.91 3.86 -7.46
N LEU A 83 24.78 3.82 -6.73
CA LEU A 83 24.76 3.35 -5.35
C LEU A 83 25.22 1.89 -5.23
N LYS A 84 24.83 1.04 -6.16
CA LYS A 84 25.28 -0.35 -6.18
C LYS A 84 26.79 -0.47 -6.42
N LEU A 85 27.35 0.32 -7.31
CA LEU A 85 28.82 0.37 -7.57
C LEU A 85 29.59 0.92 -6.36
N SER A 86 29.02 1.89 -5.64
CA SER A 86 29.62 2.44 -4.40
C SER A 86 29.49 1.51 -3.20
N GLY A 87 28.82 0.36 -3.30
CA GLY A 87 28.57 -0.56 -2.19
C GLY A 87 27.58 -0.03 -1.15
N ILE A 88 26.79 0.99 -1.47
CA ILE A 88 25.80 1.56 -0.56
C ILE A 88 24.50 0.76 -0.63
N GLU A 89 24.21 0.00 0.42
CA GLU A 89 22.98 -0.79 0.54
C GLU A 89 21.91 -0.04 1.36
N MET A 90 21.12 0.80 0.69
CA MET A 90 19.95 1.46 1.29
C MET A 90 18.67 1.00 0.61
N ASN A 91 17.66 0.72 1.42
CA ASN A 91 16.35 0.38 0.88
C ASN A 91 15.62 1.62 0.34
N ARG A 92 14.67 1.40 -0.56
CA ARG A 92 13.94 2.49 -1.23
C ARG A 92 13.12 3.36 -0.29
N LYS A 93 12.65 2.80 0.82
CA LYS A 93 11.93 3.54 1.85
C LYS A 93 12.86 4.60 2.48
N MET A 94 14.03 4.18 2.93
CA MET A 94 15.03 5.08 3.53
C MET A 94 15.47 6.16 2.55
N LEU A 95 15.77 5.79 1.30
CA LEU A 95 16.14 6.75 0.25
C LEU A 95 15.03 7.78 -0.01
N SER A 96 13.78 7.35 -0.01
CA SER A 96 12.63 8.25 -0.17
C SER A 96 12.46 9.19 1.02
N GLU A 97 12.66 8.71 2.24
CA GLU A 97 12.59 9.53 3.45
C GLU A 97 13.76 10.52 3.53
N THR A 98 14.96 10.08 3.19
CA THR A 98 16.13 10.98 3.09
C THR A 98 15.89 12.09 2.06
N ALA A 99 15.31 11.77 0.91
CA ALA A 99 15.01 12.76 -0.13
C ALA A 99 14.01 13.84 0.34
N ILE A 100 13.12 13.52 1.27
CA ILE A 100 12.10 14.46 1.79
C ILE A 100 12.64 15.25 2.99
N HIS A 101 13.23 14.57 3.97
CA HIS A 101 13.59 15.15 5.26
C HIS A 101 15.00 15.72 5.29
N ASN A 102 15.89 15.20 4.45
CA ASN A 102 17.29 15.64 4.38
C ASN A 102 17.79 15.69 2.93
N PRO A 103 17.38 16.73 2.15
CA PRO A 103 17.74 16.86 0.75
C PRO A 103 19.26 17.03 0.55
N GLU A 104 19.99 17.60 1.51
CA GLU A 104 21.46 17.74 1.43
C GLU A 104 22.14 16.39 1.48
N ALA A 105 21.73 15.49 2.39
CA ALA A 105 22.24 14.13 2.45
C ALA A 105 21.87 13.34 1.18
N PHE A 106 20.71 13.58 0.60
CA PHE A 106 20.33 12.95 -0.67
C PHE A 106 21.18 13.45 -1.83
N THR A 107 21.53 14.73 -1.86
CA THR A 107 22.46 15.31 -2.87
C THR A 107 23.83 14.68 -2.76
N ALA A 108 24.38 14.51 -1.55
CA ALA A 108 25.65 13.81 -1.33
C ALA A 108 25.62 12.36 -1.84
N LEU A 109 24.50 11.65 -1.66
CA LEU A 109 24.31 10.31 -2.25
C LEU A 109 24.30 10.34 -3.79
N CYS A 110 23.68 11.37 -4.39
CA CYS A 110 23.70 11.56 -5.84
C CYS A 110 25.12 11.82 -6.37
N ASP A 111 25.91 12.63 -5.67
CA ASP A 111 27.30 12.94 -6.07
C ASP A 111 28.20 11.70 -5.93
N THR A 112 28.03 10.92 -4.87
CA THR A 112 28.70 9.63 -4.73
C THR A 112 28.32 8.68 -5.86
N ALA A 113 27.05 8.61 -6.22
CA ALA A 113 26.57 7.78 -7.32
C ALA A 113 27.13 8.23 -8.68
N LYS A 114 27.23 9.54 -8.93
CA LYS A 114 27.85 10.10 -10.15
C LYS A 114 29.31 9.73 -10.24
N SER A 115 30.06 9.92 -9.16
CA SER A 115 31.50 9.59 -9.09
C SER A 115 31.77 8.10 -9.36
N ALA A 116 30.91 7.23 -8.84
CA ALA A 116 31.04 5.78 -9.04
C ALA A 116 30.73 5.33 -10.47
N ILE A 117 29.91 6.09 -11.22
CA ILE A 117 29.59 5.78 -12.63
C ILE A 117 30.67 6.38 -13.58
N GLY A 118 31.52 7.27 -13.09
CA GLY A 118 32.52 7.98 -13.91
C GLY A 118 31.88 9.08 -14.77
N ALA A 119 30.81 9.69 -14.31
CA ALA A 119 30.09 10.76 -14.98
C ALA A 119 30.34 12.10 -14.32
#